data_ddbfd2eb54ed5abe02c1285b2a2b9479
#
_entry.id   ddbfd2eb54ed5abe02c1285b2a2b9479
#
_cell.length_a   1.000
_cell.length_b   1.000
_cell.length_c   1.000
_cell.angle_alpha   90.00
_cell.angle_beta   90.00
_cell.angle_gamma   90.00
#
_symmetry.space_group_name_H-M   'P 1'
#
loop_
_entity.id
_entity.type
_entity.pdbx_description
1 polymer ?
#
loop_
_entity_poly.entity_id
_entity_poly.type
_entity_poly.pdbx_seq_one_letter_code
_entity_poly.pdbx_strand_id
1 'polypeptide(L)'
;GLVVLGVVVMAVTLRDLPYARAGEPAAPQVVTATGFQWYWELGGRKSVVAGQPVEFQITSADVNHGMGIYDVNTRLLAQAQAMPGYVNRLRYTFEKPGKYRLMCLEYCGLAHHDMISELDVTAP
;
A
#
# COMPACT_ATOMS: atom_id res chain seq x y z
N GLY A 1 -25.07 -26.80 0.53
CA GLY A 1 -25.90 -25.66 0.89
C GLY A 1 -25.14 -24.35 1.02
N LEU A 2 -25.80 -23.33 1.53
CA LEU A 2 -25.25 -21.97 1.64
C LEU A 2 -23.94 -21.88 2.43
N VAL A 3 -23.79 -22.70 3.48
CA VAL A 3 -22.56 -22.73 4.30
C VAL A 3 -21.38 -23.22 3.46
N VAL A 4 -21.57 -24.29 2.68
CA VAL A 4 -20.52 -24.83 1.82
C VAL A 4 -20.15 -23.81 0.76
N LEU A 5 -21.13 -23.19 0.12
CA LEU A 5 -20.89 -22.12 -0.85
C LEU A 5 -20.11 -20.95 -0.22
N GLY A 6 -20.51 -20.52 0.97
CA GLY A 6 -19.82 -19.45 1.70
C GLY A 6 -18.36 -19.78 2.00
N VAL A 7 -18.07 -20.99 2.45
CA VAL A 7 -16.70 -21.46 2.71
C VAL A 7 -15.87 -21.48 1.42
N VAL A 8 -16.44 -21.99 0.31
CA VAL A 8 -15.75 -22.03 -1.00
C VAL A 8 -15.44 -20.61 -1.48
N VAL A 9 -16.42 -19.72 -1.45
CA VAL A 9 -16.22 -18.31 -1.84
C VAL A 9 -15.13 -17.65 -0.99
N MET A 10 -15.19 -17.85 0.32
CA MET A 10 -14.18 -17.31 1.24
C MET A 10 -12.79 -17.88 0.94
N ALA A 11 -12.67 -19.20 0.77
CA ALA A 11 -11.39 -19.84 0.47
C ALA A 11 -10.79 -19.36 -0.86
N VAL A 12 -11.63 -19.09 -1.86
CA VAL A 12 -11.17 -18.57 -3.16
C VAL A 12 -10.79 -17.10 -3.08
N THR A 13 -11.61 -16.27 -2.43
CA THR A 13 -11.40 -14.81 -2.41
C THR A 13 -10.31 -14.36 -1.45
N LEU A 14 -10.06 -15.08 -0.35
CA LEU A 14 -9.08 -14.68 0.66
C LEU A 14 -7.65 -15.19 0.39
N ARG A 15 -7.46 -16.11 -0.56
CA ARG A 15 -6.11 -16.64 -0.81
C ARG A 15 -5.19 -15.67 -1.53
N ASP A 16 -5.74 -14.73 -2.30
CA ASP A 16 -4.98 -13.78 -3.15
C ASP A 16 -5.02 -12.35 -2.59
N LEU A 17 -5.02 -12.21 -1.26
CA LEU A 17 -4.93 -10.91 -0.62
C LEU A 17 -3.57 -10.25 -0.88
N PRO A 18 -3.52 -8.92 -1.02
CA PRO A 18 -2.28 -8.19 -1.32
C PRO A 18 -1.33 -8.09 -0.14
N TYR A 19 -1.67 -8.67 1.01
CA TYR A 19 -0.86 -8.61 2.23
C TYR A 19 0.11 -9.79 2.30
N ALA A 20 1.39 -9.50 2.57
CA ALA A 20 2.38 -10.55 2.79
C ALA A 20 2.07 -11.33 4.06
N ARG A 21 2.25 -12.65 4.00
CA ARG A 21 2.07 -13.53 5.16
C ARG A 21 3.27 -13.43 6.10
N ALA A 22 3.05 -13.74 7.39
CA ALA A 22 4.13 -13.81 8.36
C ALA A 22 5.21 -14.79 7.89
N GLY A 23 6.48 -14.35 7.92
CA GLY A 23 7.63 -15.15 7.47
C GLY A 23 7.81 -15.22 5.95
N GLU A 24 6.92 -14.63 5.15
CA GLU A 24 7.09 -14.55 3.72
C GLU A 24 8.25 -13.61 3.36
N PRO A 25 9.17 -14.00 2.45
CA PRO A 25 10.26 -13.13 2.03
C PRO A 25 9.74 -11.82 1.42
N ALA A 26 10.54 -10.76 1.52
CA ALA A 26 10.20 -9.48 0.88
C ALA A 26 10.16 -9.63 -0.64
N ALA A 27 9.33 -8.80 -1.28
CA ALA A 27 9.30 -8.69 -2.73
C ALA A 27 10.63 -8.10 -3.26
N PRO A 28 10.95 -8.27 -4.57
CA PRO A 28 12.20 -7.78 -5.15
C PRO A 28 12.41 -6.27 -4.99
N GLN A 29 11.33 -5.50 -4.98
CA GLN A 29 11.38 -4.06 -4.77
C GLN A 29 10.70 -3.73 -3.43
N VAL A 30 11.42 -3.07 -2.52
CA VAL A 30 10.91 -2.66 -1.22
C VAL A 30 10.88 -1.14 -1.13
N VAL A 31 9.72 -0.61 -0.78
CA VAL A 31 9.50 0.81 -0.44
C VAL A 31 9.00 0.87 1.00
N THR A 32 9.69 1.59 1.85
CA THR A 32 9.19 1.88 3.19
C THR A 32 8.37 3.16 3.16
N ALA A 33 7.21 3.15 3.81
CA ALA A 33 6.34 4.31 3.89
C ALA A 33 5.97 4.56 5.34
N THR A 34 6.45 5.66 5.88
CA THR A 34 6.14 6.10 7.24
C THR A 34 5.25 7.32 7.20
N GLY A 35 4.05 7.20 7.82
CA GLY A 35 3.12 8.31 7.93
C GLY A 35 3.50 9.24 9.08
N PHE A 36 3.54 10.52 8.77
CA PHE A 36 3.64 11.64 9.71
C PHE A 36 2.44 12.57 9.49
N GLN A 37 2.10 13.35 10.45
CA GLN A 37 1.17 14.47 10.25
C GLN A 37 1.92 15.60 9.50
N TRP A 38 1.78 15.84 8.24
CA TRP A 38 0.83 15.28 7.27
C TRP A 38 1.55 15.01 5.96
N TYR A 39 2.41 14.04 5.94
CA TYR A 39 3.15 13.60 4.76
C TYR A 39 3.55 12.13 4.89
N TRP A 40 3.96 11.53 3.77
CA TRP A 40 4.56 10.20 3.74
C TRP A 40 6.06 10.32 3.52
N GLU A 41 6.85 9.79 4.45
CA GLU A 41 8.28 9.63 4.23
C GLU A 41 8.53 8.28 3.56
N LEU A 42 9.08 8.34 2.34
CA LEU A 42 9.42 7.16 1.56
C LEU A 42 10.90 6.85 1.69
N GLY A 43 11.22 5.61 2.05
CA GLY A 43 12.57 5.09 2.13
C GLY A 43 12.76 3.87 1.23
N GLY A 44 13.99 3.34 1.19
CA GLY A 44 14.33 2.26 0.30
C GLY A 44 14.51 2.76 -1.14
N ARG A 45 13.66 2.30 -2.05
CA ARG A 45 13.70 2.77 -3.44
C ARG A 45 12.96 4.09 -3.59
N LYS A 46 13.56 5.04 -4.30
CA LYS A 46 12.91 6.31 -4.66
C LYS A 46 11.97 6.17 -5.86
N SER A 47 12.22 5.17 -6.69
CA SER A 47 11.36 4.81 -7.81
C SER A 47 11.30 3.30 -7.93
N VAL A 48 10.23 2.79 -8.49
CA VAL A 48 10.02 1.37 -8.73
C VAL A 48 9.85 1.09 -10.21
N VAL A 49 10.07 -0.16 -10.61
CA VAL A 49 9.98 -0.60 -12.00
C VAL A 49 8.63 -1.28 -12.22
N ALA A 50 7.92 -0.89 -13.28
CA ALA A 50 6.68 -1.54 -13.69
C ALA A 50 6.89 -3.02 -14.05
N GLY A 51 5.87 -3.84 -13.78
CA GLY A 51 5.89 -5.26 -14.11
C GLY A 51 6.55 -6.17 -13.06
N GLN A 52 7.20 -5.60 -12.04
CA GLN A 52 7.80 -6.36 -10.95
C GLN A 52 7.07 -6.10 -9.64
N PRO A 53 6.89 -7.13 -8.78
CA PRO A 53 6.25 -6.94 -7.49
C PRO A 53 6.97 -5.93 -6.61
N VAL A 54 6.21 -5.03 -6.01
CA VAL A 54 6.66 -4.05 -5.03
C VAL A 54 6.05 -4.39 -3.68
N GLU A 55 6.85 -4.39 -2.64
CA GLU A 55 6.37 -4.48 -1.28
C GLU A 55 6.49 -3.13 -0.60
N PHE A 56 5.34 -2.61 -0.15
CA PHE A 56 5.28 -1.43 0.70
C PHE A 56 5.27 -1.88 2.16
N GLN A 57 6.26 -1.43 2.92
CA GLN A 57 6.32 -1.63 4.36
C GLN A 57 5.84 -0.35 5.02
N ILE A 58 4.63 -0.40 5.57
CA ILE A 58 3.84 0.77 5.95
C ILE A 58 3.68 0.84 7.45
N THR A 59 4.04 1.96 8.03
CA THR A 59 3.88 2.24 9.45
C THR A 59 3.58 3.72 9.68
N SER A 60 3.39 4.10 10.93
CA SER A 60 3.19 5.48 11.36
C SER A 60 4.17 5.86 12.46
N ALA A 61 4.63 7.10 12.45
CA ALA A 61 5.46 7.69 13.50
C ALA A 61 4.65 8.41 14.58
N ASP A 62 3.38 8.68 14.35
CA ASP A 62 2.53 9.46 15.26
C ASP A 62 1.13 8.85 15.43
N VAL A 63 0.13 9.29 14.68
CA VAL A 63 -1.25 8.81 14.76
C VAL A 63 -1.54 7.76 13.69
N ASN A 64 -2.69 7.11 13.74
CA ASN A 64 -3.11 6.22 12.66
C ASN A 64 -3.34 6.99 11.37
N HIS A 65 -2.81 6.43 10.28
CA HIS A 65 -3.06 6.85 8.92
C HIS A 65 -3.51 5.63 8.11
N GLY A 66 -4.00 5.85 6.93
CA GLY A 66 -4.25 4.79 5.95
C GLY A 66 -3.56 5.16 4.65
N MET A 67 -2.76 4.27 4.07
CA MET A 67 -2.10 4.55 2.80
C MET A 67 -2.91 3.97 1.65
N GLY A 68 -3.39 4.83 0.77
CA GLY A 68 -4.00 4.44 -0.50
C GLY A 68 -3.07 4.78 -1.65
N ILE A 69 -2.92 3.84 -2.59
CA ILE A 69 -2.15 4.02 -3.82
C ILE A 69 -3.13 4.32 -4.95
N TYR A 70 -2.96 5.47 -5.59
CA TYR A 70 -3.83 5.96 -6.65
C TYR A 70 -3.07 6.14 -7.97
N ASP A 71 -3.72 5.83 -9.08
CA ASP A 71 -3.21 6.14 -10.41
C ASP A 71 -3.47 7.59 -10.81
N VAL A 72 -3.04 7.97 -12.02
CA VAL A 72 -3.22 9.34 -12.55
C VAL A 72 -4.69 9.74 -12.72
N ASN A 73 -5.59 8.77 -12.84
CA ASN A 73 -7.03 8.99 -12.95
C ASN A 73 -7.75 8.98 -11.60
N THR A 74 -7.00 9.02 -10.49
CA THR A 74 -7.53 9.00 -9.11
C THR A 74 -8.30 7.71 -8.80
N ARG A 75 -7.86 6.59 -9.37
CA ARG A 75 -8.41 5.27 -9.11
C ARG A 75 -7.58 4.59 -8.02
N LEU A 76 -8.24 4.13 -6.96
CA LEU A 76 -7.60 3.39 -5.87
C LEU A 76 -7.18 2.00 -6.36
N LEU A 77 -5.89 1.69 -6.23
CA LEU A 77 -5.32 0.43 -6.68
C LEU A 77 -5.10 -0.56 -5.53
N ALA A 78 -4.61 -0.07 -4.41
CA ALA A 78 -4.36 -0.86 -3.21
C ALA A 78 -4.34 0.05 -1.98
N GLN A 79 -4.54 -0.52 -0.80
CA GLN A 79 -4.53 0.23 0.45
C GLN A 79 -4.13 -0.64 1.63
N ALA A 80 -3.52 -0.02 2.64
CA ALA A 80 -3.26 -0.64 3.92
C ALA A 80 -3.24 0.39 5.04
N GLN A 81 -3.54 -0.06 6.26
CA GLN A 81 -3.47 0.77 7.46
C GLN A 81 -2.02 1.08 7.82
N ALA A 82 -1.76 2.31 8.27
CA ALA A 82 -0.48 2.73 8.84
C ALA A 82 -0.67 3.02 10.33
N MET A 83 -0.13 2.15 11.17
CA MET A 83 -0.32 2.20 12.63
C MET A 83 1.00 2.35 13.35
N PRO A 84 1.06 3.16 14.43
CA PRO A 84 2.25 3.24 15.27
C PRO A 84 2.61 1.87 15.87
N GLY A 85 3.91 1.52 15.85
CA GLY A 85 4.41 0.28 16.44
C GLY A 85 4.11 -0.99 15.66
N TYR A 86 3.53 -0.89 14.46
CA TYR A 86 3.22 -2.03 13.59
C TYR A 86 3.59 -1.73 12.15
N VAL A 87 4.10 -2.72 11.43
CA VAL A 87 4.42 -2.62 10.00
C VAL A 87 3.51 -3.52 9.20
N ASN A 88 2.65 -2.93 8.37
CA ASN A 88 1.89 -3.65 7.37
C ASN A 88 2.71 -3.81 6.09
N ARG A 89 2.66 -5.00 5.50
CA ARG A 89 3.36 -5.32 4.26
C ARG A 89 2.34 -5.50 3.14
N LEU A 90 2.26 -4.50 2.27
CA LEU A 90 1.33 -4.46 1.13
C LEU A 90 2.11 -4.74 -0.14
N ARG A 91 1.63 -5.65 -0.98
CA ARG A 91 2.23 -5.98 -2.27
C ARG A 91 1.37 -5.49 -3.42
N TYR A 92 2.02 -4.89 -4.39
CA TYR A 92 1.37 -4.44 -5.61
C TYR A 92 2.35 -4.47 -6.78
N THR A 93 1.86 -4.86 -7.96
CA THR A 93 2.62 -4.81 -9.21
C THR A 93 2.00 -3.76 -10.12
N PHE A 94 2.75 -2.69 -10.40
CA PHE A 94 2.29 -1.63 -11.30
C PHE A 94 2.39 -2.11 -12.75
N GLU A 95 1.31 -2.00 -13.50
CA GLU A 95 1.28 -2.41 -14.89
C GLU A 95 1.91 -1.38 -15.83
N LYS A 96 1.77 -0.08 -15.50
CA LYS A 96 2.18 1.04 -16.35
C LYS A 96 3.14 1.97 -15.63
N PRO A 97 4.15 2.51 -16.33
CA PRO A 97 4.95 3.62 -15.83
C PRO A 97 4.10 4.86 -15.61
N GLY A 98 4.53 5.72 -14.73
CA GLY A 98 3.89 7.00 -14.48
C GLY A 98 4.07 7.49 -13.07
N LYS A 99 3.40 8.59 -12.74
CA LYS A 99 3.36 9.16 -11.39
C LYS A 99 2.10 8.70 -10.69
N TYR A 100 2.30 7.98 -9.59
CA TYR A 100 1.23 7.51 -8.72
C TYR A 100 1.20 8.36 -7.46
N ARG A 101 0.06 8.43 -6.79
CA ARG A 101 -0.11 9.20 -5.57
C ARG A 101 -0.39 8.27 -4.39
N LEU A 102 0.25 8.58 -3.27
CA LEU A 102 0.00 7.95 -1.98
C LEU A 102 -0.80 8.95 -1.15
N MET A 103 -2.04 8.61 -0.85
CA MET A 103 -2.98 9.49 -0.14
C MET A 103 -3.39 8.87 1.19
N CYS A 104 -3.59 9.71 2.21
CA CYS A 104 -4.09 9.27 3.50
C CYS A 104 -5.60 9.01 3.44
N LEU A 105 -6.02 7.82 3.87
CA LEU A 105 -7.42 7.36 3.86
C LEU A 105 -8.07 7.31 5.24
N GLU A 106 -7.28 7.53 6.30
CA GLU A 106 -7.75 7.57 7.69
C GLU A 106 -7.62 8.98 8.22
N TYR A 107 -8.67 9.55 8.80
CA TYR A 107 -8.58 10.89 9.38
C TYR A 107 -7.43 10.97 10.38
N CYS A 108 -6.50 11.87 10.16
CA CYS A 108 -5.24 11.96 10.90
C CYS A 108 -4.96 13.38 11.44
N GLY A 109 -5.94 14.25 11.41
CA GLY A 109 -5.82 15.60 11.97
C GLY A 109 -6.13 16.70 10.96
N LEU A 110 -5.70 17.93 11.29
CA LEU A 110 -6.10 19.16 10.62
C LEU A 110 -5.81 19.17 9.11
N ALA A 111 -4.65 18.70 8.70
CA ALA A 111 -4.25 18.70 7.29
C ALA A 111 -4.33 17.30 6.64
N HIS A 112 -5.21 16.43 7.13
CA HIS A 112 -5.45 15.10 6.56
C HIS A 112 -5.68 15.13 5.05
N HIS A 113 -6.43 16.10 4.55
CA HIS A 113 -6.74 16.25 3.12
C HIS A 113 -5.55 16.64 2.25
N ASP A 114 -4.46 17.13 2.84
CA ASP A 114 -3.24 17.53 2.13
C ASP A 114 -2.13 16.48 2.23
N MET A 115 -2.37 15.36 2.92
CA MET A 115 -1.39 14.29 3.09
C MET A 115 -1.28 13.43 1.83
N ILE A 116 -0.55 13.94 0.84
CA ILE A 116 -0.36 13.33 -0.47
C ILE A 116 1.13 13.33 -0.81
N SER A 117 1.65 12.19 -1.24
CA SER A 117 3.01 12.04 -1.76
C SER A 117 2.99 11.36 -3.11
N GLU A 118 4.02 11.57 -3.91
CA GLU A 118 4.15 10.94 -5.22
C GLU A 118 5.12 9.78 -5.20
N LEU A 119 4.86 8.78 -6.04
CA LEU A 119 5.73 7.65 -6.31
C LEU A 119 5.95 7.55 -7.81
N ASP A 120 7.21 7.55 -8.24
CA ASP A 120 7.56 7.37 -9.65
C ASP A 120 7.68 5.88 -9.97
N VAL A 121 6.96 5.46 -11.00
CA VAL A 121 7.06 4.12 -11.58
C VAL A 121 7.68 4.26 -12.97
N THR A 122 8.81 3.61 -13.16
CA THR A 122 9.57 3.66 -14.41
C THR A 122 9.29 2.44 -15.28
N ALA A 123 9.60 2.56 -16.58
CA ALA A 123 9.54 1.42 -17.51
C ALA A 123 10.58 0.36 -17.13
N PRO A 124 10.28 -0.91 -17.44
CA PRO A 124 11.22 -1.99 -17.22
C PRO A 124 12.47 -1.88 -18.11
#